data_4c4dbd8002259370574ff5c4c3f46001
#
_entry.id   4c4dbd8002259370574ff5c4c3f46001
#
_cell.length_a   1.000
_cell.length_b   1.000
_cell.length_c   1.000
_cell.angle_alpha   90.00
_cell.angle_beta   90.00
_cell.angle_gamma   90.00
#
_symmetry.space_group_name_H-M   'P 1'
#
loop_
_entity.id
_entity.type
_entity.pdbx_description
1 polymer ?
#
loop_
_entity_poly.entity_id
_entity_poly.type
_entity_poly.pdbx_seq_one_letter_code
_entity_poly.pdbx_strand_id
1 'polypeptide(L)'
;MLKQDFIQLFERDLRRLTQEIDAYADPADLWRVAEGIQNSAGSLCRHVVGNLNAYVGQILGHTGYVRDREADFAAPSVSRAMLLGALSDTRLMVRRTLTALPAAQLSTPYPVDVLGYPMTTQYFLIHLHGHLTYHLGQIDYHRRLLTKQGALAFVN
;
A
#
# COMPACT_ATOMS: atom_id res chain seq x y z
N MET A 1 18.08 11.66 8.32
CA MET A 1 17.13 11.34 9.40
C MET A 1 15.73 11.14 8.82
N LEU A 2 15.02 12.15 8.40
CA LEU A 2 13.62 12.03 7.90
C LEU A 2 13.41 11.01 6.76
N LYS A 3 14.33 10.94 5.78
CA LYS A 3 14.24 9.96 4.69
C LYS A 3 14.30 8.52 5.20
N GLN A 4 15.14 8.25 6.20
CA GLN A 4 15.23 6.92 6.80
C GLN A 4 13.96 6.57 7.58
N ASP A 5 13.33 7.56 8.22
CA ASP A 5 12.07 7.35 8.93
C ASP A 5 10.95 6.95 7.96
N PHE A 6 10.86 7.57 6.79
CA PHE A 6 9.93 7.13 5.73
C PHE A 6 10.18 5.69 5.30
N ILE A 7 11.43 5.31 5.02
CA ILE A 7 11.77 3.94 4.63
C ILE A 7 11.30 2.95 5.69
N GLN A 8 11.60 3.21 6.97
CA GLN A 8 11.22 2.33 8.06
C GLN A 8 9.70 2.22 8.23
N LEU A 9 8.98 3.33 8.15
CA LEU A 9 7.53 3.35 8.29
C LEU A 9 6.83 2.60 7.16
N PHE A 10 7.20 2.84 5.91
CA PHE A 10 6.64 2.09 4.78
C PHE A 10 6.99 0.60 4.84
N GLU A 11 8.22 0.24 5.17
CA GLU A 11 8.62 -1.16 5.30
C GLU A 11 7.87 -1.87 6.42
N ARG A 12 7.69 -1.22 7.56
CA ARG A 12 6.91 -1.75 8.68
C ARG A 12 5.48 -2.06 8.26
N ASP A 13 4.80 -1.07 7.67
CA ASP A 13 3.37 -1.20 7.42
C ASP A 13 3.07 -2.06 6.18
N LEU A 14 3.95 -2.10 5.19
CA LEU A 14 3.85 -3.07 4.10
C LEU A 14 4.09 -4.52 4.58
N ARG A 15 4.99 -4.75 5.56
CA ARG A 15 5.12 -6.07 6.21
C ARG A 15 3.86 -6.45 6.98
N ARG A 16 3.28 -5.52 7.73
CA ARG A 16 2.01 -5.76 8.43
C ARG A 16 0.88 -6.08 7.47
N LEU A 17 0.78 -5.34 6.37
CA LEU A 17 -0.19 -5.61 5.32
C LEU A 17 0.00 -7.01 4.71
N THR A 18 1.25 -7.42 4.47
CA THR A 18 1.57 -8.78 4.02
C THR A 18 1.06 -9.82 5.01
N GLN A 19 1.29 -9.63 6.32
CA GLN A 19 0.83 -10.56 7.37
C GLN A 19 -0.70 -10.61 7.44
N GLU A 20 -1.39 -9.47 7.30
CA GLU A 20 -2.86 -9.44 7.26
C GLU A 20 -3.42 -10.21 6.06
N ILE A 21 -2.87 -10.03 4.86
CA ILE A 21 -3.30 -10.75 3.65
C ILE A 21 -3.02 -12.26 3.77
N ASP A 22 -1.89 -12.65 4.36
CA ASP A 22 -1.53 -14.05 4.54
C ASP A 22 -2.39 -14.78 5.61
N ALA A 23 -2.89 -14.04 6.60
CA ALA A 23 -3.65 -14.58 7.71
C ALA A 23 -5.12 -14.95 7.39
N TYR A 24 -5.60 -14.73 6.18
CA TYR A 24 -6.91 -15.23 5.77
C TYR A 24 -6.89 -16.76 5.65
N ALA A 25 -7.66 -17.45 6.48
CA ALA A 25 -7.73 -18.92 6.45
C ALA A 25 -8.27 -19.43 5.10
N ASP A 26 -9.36 -18.82 4.61
CA ASP A 26 -9.89 -19.07 3.28
C ASP A 26 -9.48 -17.92 2.33
N PRO A 27 -8.73 -18.18 1.25
CA PRO A 27 -8.40 -17.16 0.26
C PRO A 27 -9.62 -16.50 -0.40
N ALA A 28 -10.79 -17.14 -0.42
CA ALA A 28 -12.02 -16.55 -0.95
C ALA A 28 -12.49 -15.37 -0.11
N ASP A 29 -12.24 -15.36 1.20
CA ASP A 29 -12.61 -14.27 2.10
C ASP A 29 -11.86 -12.97 1.79
N LEU A 30 -10.71 -13.03 1.13
CA LEU A 30 -9.99 -11.83 0.65
C LEU A 30 -10.85 -10.98 -0.30
N TRP A 31 -11.77 -11.60 -1.02
CA TRP A 31 -12.58 -10.96 -2.06
C TRP A 31 -14.03 -10.75 -1.64
N ARG A 32 -14.39 -11.20 -0.47
CA ARG A 32 -15.74 -11.07 0.06
C ARG A 32 -16.00 -9.63 0.49
N VAL A 33 -17.17 -9.11 0.11
CA VAL A 33 -17.66 -7.80 0.56
C VAL A 33 -18.70 -8.06 1.64
N ALA A 34 -18.45 -7.59 2.86
CA ALA A 34 -19.40 -7.70 3.97
C ALA A 34 -20.41 -6.56 3.92
N GLU A 35 -21.55 -6.74 4.61
CA GLU A 35 -22.57 -5.70 4.72
C GLU A 35 -21.99 -4.41 5.33
N GLY A 36 -22.34 -3.27 4.76
CA GLY A 36 -21.87 -1.96 5.22
C GLY A 36 -20.48 -1.54 4.74
N ILE A 37 -19.77 -2.36 3.96
CA ILE A 37 -18.49 -1.99 3.35
C ILE A 37 -18.56 -2.08 1.83
N GLN A 38 -17.74 -1.26 1.15
CA GLN A 38 -17.75 -1.18 -0.31
C GLN A 38 -16.67 -2.05 -0.97
N ASN A 39 -15.55 -2.28 -0.30
CA ASN A 39 -14.37 -2.90 -0.88
C ASN A 39 -13.93 -4.11 -0.07
N SER A 40 -13.53 -5.16 -0.77
CA SER A 40 -12.88 -6.32 -0.16
C SER A 40 -11.42 -6.02 0.22
N ALA A 41 -10.84 -6.83 1.10
CA ALA A 41 -9.42 -6.71 1.47
C ALA A 41 -8.49 -6.90 0.27
N GLY A 42 -8.82 -7.82 -0.65
CA GLY A 42 -8.05 -8.04 -1.88
C GLY A 42 -8.03 -6.81 -2.79
N SER A 43 -9.19 -6.15 -2.98
CA SER A 43 -9.30 -4.91 -3.75
C SER A 43 -8.51 -3.76 -3.10
N LEU A 44 -8.62 -3.60 -1.78
CA LEU A 44 -7.84 -2.59 -1.05
C LEU A 44 -6.34 -2.85 -1.10
N CYS A 45 -5.90 -4.11 -1.02
CA CYS A 45 -4.50 -4.49 -1.19
C CYS A 45 -3.99 -4.10 -2.58
N ARG A 46 -4.71 -4.44 -3.65
CA ARG A 46 -4.37 -4.04 -5.03
C ARG A 46 -4.30 -2.53 -5.17
N HIS A 47 -5.27 -1.82 -4.59
CA HIS A 47 -5.31 -0.36 -4.60
C HIS A 47 -4.07 0.25 -3.94
N VAL A 48 -3.64 -0.23 -2.78
CA VAL A 48 -2.42 0.22 -2.10
C VAL A 48 -1.18 -0.07 -2.95
N VAL A 49 -1.07 -1.27 -3.51
CA VAL A 49 0.03 -1.67 -4.41
C VAL A 49 0.08 -0.73 -5.62
N GLY A 50 -1.03 -0.54 -6.33
CA GLY A 50 -1.12 0.35 -7.49
C GLY A 50 -0.81 1.80 -7.15
N ASN A 51 -1.28 2.28 -5.99
CA ASN A 51 -1.03 3.63 -5.50
C ASN A 51 0.47 3.89 -5.26
N LEU A 52 1.14 3.02 -4.51
CA LEU A 52 2.56 3.17 -4.20
C LEU A 52 3.45 2.99 -5.44
N ASN A 53 3.13 2.04 -6.32
CA ASN A 53 3.88 1.86 -7.57
C ASN A 53 3.73 3.06 -8.51
N ALA A 54 2.55 3.68 -8.58
CA ALA A 54 2.35 4.89 -9.36
C ALA A 54 3.11 6.08 -8.77
N TYR A 55 2.88 6.39 -7.51
CA TYR A 55 3.33 7.66 -6.94
C TYR A 55 4.77 7.61 -6.39
N VAL A 56 5.20 6.52 -5.81
CA VAL A 56 6.60 6.35 -5.39
C VAL A 56 7.42 5.75 -6.52
N GLY A 57 6.94 4.65 -7.12
CA GLY A 57 7.67 3.94 -8.15
C GLY A 57 7.84 4.76 -9.43
N GLN A 58 6.74 5.11 -10.08
CA GLN A 58 6.79 5.80 -11.36
C GLN A 58 7.26 7.25 -11.24
N ILE A 59 6.68 8.04 -10.32
CA ILE A 59 6.95 9.48 -10.28
C ILE A 59 8.31 9.80 -9.64
N LEU A 60 8.68 9.15 -8.56
CA LEU A 60 9.96 9.40 -7.87
C LEU A 60 11.07 8.44 -8.32
N GLY A 61 10.72 7.21 -8.68
CA GLY A 61 11.68 6.15 -9.01
C GLY A 61 11.81 5.86 -10.51
N HIS A 62 11.01 6.48 -11.37
CA HIS A 62 11.02 6.32 -12.84
C HIS A 62 10.98 4.85 -13.30
N THR A 63 10.15 4.03 -12.62
CA THR A 63 10.10 2.58 -12.86
C THR A 63 9.41 2.16 -14.15
N GLY A 64 8.76 3.09 -14.85
CA GLY A 64 7.95 2.76 -16.04
C GLY A 64 6.58 2.16 -15.70
N TYR A 65 6.18 2.11 -14.43
CA TYR A 65 4.88 1.55 -14.03
C TYR A 65 3.72 2.38 -14.58
N VAL A 66 2.78 1.71 -15.24
CA VAL A 66 1.52 2.31 -15.71
C VAL A 66 0.39 1.76 -14.86
N ARG A 67 -0.31 2.64 -14.14
CA ARG A 67 -1.41 2.25 -13.27
C ARG A 67 -2.69 2.02 -14.06
N ASP A 68 -3.30 0.87 -13.83
CA ASP A 68 -4.69 0.59 -14.20
C ASP A 68 -5.56 0.68 -12.93
N ARG A 69 -6.17 1.84 -12.71
CA ARG A 69 -6.96 2.10 -11.50
C ARG A 69 -8.27 1.31 -11.49
N GLU A 70 -8.85 1.04 -12.65
CA GLU A 70 -10.07 0.26 -12.75
C GLU A 70 -9.80 -1.19 -12.35
N ALA A 71 -8.65 -1.73 -12.78
CA ALA A 71 -8.23 -3.07 -12.40
C ALA A 71 -8.01 -3.24 -10.89
N ASP A 72 -7.65 -2.18 -10.14
CA ASP A 72 -7.49 -2.26 -8.68
C ASP A 72 -8.76 -2.79 -7.99
N PHE A 73 -9.95 -2.43 -8.52
CA PHE A 73 -11.25 -2.75 -7.95
C PHE A 73 -12.06 -3.77 -8.78
N ALA A 74 -11.51 -4.26 -9.90
CA ALA A 74 -12.15 -5.27 -10.72
C ALA A 74 -12.35 -6.59 -9.96
N ALA A 75 -13.24 -7.43 -10.50
CA ALA A 75 -13.53 -8.75 -9.94
C ALA A 75 -12.25 -9.57 -9.66
N PRO A 76 -12.27 -10.43 -8.65
CA PRO A 76 -11.09 -11.16 -8.19
C PRO A 76 -10.58 -12.11 -9.28
N SER A 77 -9.45 -11.77 -9.85
CA SER A 77 -8.75 -12.61 -10.83
C SER A 77 -7.37 -13.05 -10.35
N VAL A 78 -6.96 -12.62 -9.15
CA VAL A 78 -5.61 -12.88 -8.65
C VAL A 78 -5.63 -13.74 -7.38
N SER A 79 -4.67 -14.66 -7.29
CA SER A 79 -4.51 -15.51 -6.11
C SER A 79 -3.89 -14.73 -4.93
N ARG A 80 -4.06 -15.26 -3.71
CA ARG A 80 -3.34 -14.73 -2.52
C ARG A 80 -1.84 -14.67 -2.76
N ALA A 81 -1.25 -15.68 -3.38
CA ALA A 81 0.18 -15.72 -3.68
C ALA A 81 0.60 -14.55 -4.59
N MET A 82 -0.22 -14.17 -5.57
CA MET A 82 0.04 -13.00 -6.42
C MET A 82 -0.02 -11.69 -5.63
N LEU A 83 -0.97 -11.54 -4.69
CA LEU A 83 -1.02 -10.37 -3.80
C LEU A 83 0.23 -10.25 -2.92
N LEU A 84 0.67 -11.38 -2.32
CA LEU A 84 1.87 -11.42 -1.49
C LEU A 84 3.14 -11.10 -2.30
N GLY A 85 3.25 -11.61 -3.52
CA GLY A 85 4.33 -11.27 -4.44
C GLY A 85 4.33 -9.77 -4.78
N ALA A 86 3.19 -9.21 -5.16
CA ALA A 86 3.05 -7.79 -5.47
C ALA A 86 3.40 -6.88 -4.28
N LEU A 87 3.01 -7.26 -3.05
CA LEU A 87 3.40 -6.54 -1.82
C LEU A 87 4.91 -6.59 -1.58
N SER A 88 5.54 -7.75 -1.78
CA SER A 88 6.99 -7.90 -1.66
C SER A 88 7.73 -7.00 -2.65
N ASP A 89 7.33 -7.01 -3.92
CA ASP A 89 7.92 -6.21 -4.98
C ASP A 89 7.72 -4.71 -4.71
N THR A 90 6.51 -4.31 -4.28
CA THR A 90 6.21 -2.93 -3.91
C THR A 90 7.09 -2.46 -2.75
N ARG A 91 7.27 -3.27 -1.72
CA ARG A 91 8.14 -2.96 -0.58
C ARG A 91 9.60 -2.73 -1.01
N LEU A 92 10.12 -3.61 -1.85
CA LEU A 92 11.47 -3.48 -2.40
C LEU A 92 11.60 -2.23 -3.28
N MET A 93 10.61 -1.95 -4.13
CA MET A 93 10.56 -0.76 -4.98
C MET A 93 10.55 0.52 -4.13
N VAL A 94 9.67 0.64 -3.13
CA VAL A 94 9.59 1.82 -2.24
C VAL A 94 10.93 2.04 -1.53
N ARG A 95 11.53 0.99 -0.96
CA ARG A 95 12.85 1.06 -0.31
C ARG A 95 13.91 1.57 -1.27
N ARG A 96 14.02 0.99 -2.46
CA ARG A 96 15.04 1.37 -3.48
C ARG A 96 14.85 2.82 -3.91
N THR A 97 13.63 3.22 -4.22
CA THR A 97 13.32 4.59 -4.63
C THR A 97 13.67 5.61 -3.55
N LEU A 98 13.18 5.40 -2.31
CA LEU A 98 13.46 6.34 -1.23
C LEU A 98 14.93 6.34 -0.81
N THR A 99 15.64 5.22 -0.94
CA THR A 99 17.10 5.17 -0.68
C THR A 99 17.85 6.03 -1.69
N ALA A 100 17.50 5.94 -2.98
CA ALA A 100 18.13 6.69 -4.06
C ALA A 100 17.73 8.18 -4.08
N LEU A 101 16.57 8.54 -3.53
CA LEU A 101 16.03 9.90 -3.55
C LEU A 101 17.00 10.87 -2.82
N PRO A 102 17.47 11.95 -3.47
CA PRO A 102 18.27 12.98 -2.79
C PRO A 102 17.49 13.61 -1.63
N ALA A 103 18.12 13.80 -0.47
CA ALA A 103 17.44 14.36 0.70
C ALA A 103 16.85 15.75 0.44
N ALA A 104 17.51 16.56 -0.36
CA ALA A 104 17.03 17.89 -0.76
C ALA A 104 15.69 17.83 -1.53
N GLN A 105 15.43 16.73 -2.26
CA GLN A 105 14.20 16.57 -3.04
C GLN A 105 12.95 16.46 -2.15
N LEU A 106 13.09 16.07 -0.88
CA LEU A 106 11.97 16.06 0.06
C LEU A 106 11.32 17.45 0.22
N SER A 107 12.11 18.51 0.14
CA SER A 107 11.62 19.89 0.29
C SER A 107 11.18 20.53 -1.03
N THR A 108 11.39 19.88 -2.18
CA THR A 108 10.95 20.39 -3.49
C THR A 108 9.49 20.02 -3.77
N PRO A 109 8.81 20.76 -4.68
CA PRO A 109 7.48 20.39 -5.13
C PRO A 109 7.42 18.95 -5.63
N TYR A 110 6.35 18.26 -5.29
CA TYR A 110 6.05 16.95 -5.87
C TYR A 110 5.71 17.13 -7.36
N PRO A 111 6.22 16.29 -8.28
CA PRO A 111 6.19 16.58 -9.73
C PRO A 111 4.81 16.64 -10.37
N VAL A 112 3.77 16.08 -9.73
CA VAL A 112 2.41 16.04 -10.27
C VAL A 112 1.40 16.52 -9.24
N ASP A 113 0.35 17.21 -9.72
CA ASP A 113 -0.78 17.60 -8.88
C ASP A 113 -1.73 16.41 -8.70
N VAL A 114 -1.78 15.87 -7.50
CA VAL A 114 -2.63 14.70 -7.16
C VAL A 114 -3.80 15.10 -6.28
N LEU A 115 -3.60 16.09 -5.40
CA LEU A 115 -4.60 16.47 -4.38
C LEU A 115 -5.35 17.75 -4.73
N GLY A 116 -5.09 18.35 -5.91
CA GLY A 116 -5.71 19.60 -6.35
C GLY A 116 -5.05 20.85 -5.77
N TYR A 117 -3.88 20.71 -5.15
CA TYR A 117 -3.05 21.82 -4.64
C TYR A 117 -1.56 21.48 -4.66
N PRO A 118 -0.67 22.47 -4.81
CA PRO A 118 0.78 22.25 -4.75
C PRO A 118 1.23 21.73 -3.37
N MET A 119 2.14 20.77 -3.37
CA MET A 119 2.69 20.19 -2.15
C MET A 119 4.15 19.80 -2.33
N THR A 120 4.89 19.69 -1.22
CA THR A 120 6.25 19.14 -1.26
C THR A 120 6.24 17.62 -1.38
N THR A 121 7.33 17.04 -1.87
CA THR A 121 7.55 15.60 -1.89
C THR A 121 7.40 15.00 -0.49
N GLN A 122 7.93 15.66 0.54
CA GLN A 122 7.77 15.23 1.93
C GLN A 122 6.30 15.19 2.36
N TYR A 123 5.53 16.24 2.08
CA TYR A 123 4.11 16.28 2.41
C TYR A 123 3.36 15.12 1.76
N PHE A 124 3.63 14.88 0.47
CA PHE A 124 2.96 13.82 -0.24
C PHE A 124 3.36 12.42 0.25
N LEU A 125 4.62 12.20 0.64
CA LEU A 125 5.03 10.94 1.28
C LEU A 125 4.33 10.71 2.63
N ILE A 126 4.09 11.76 3.43
CA ILE A 126 3.28 11.68 4.66
C ILE A 126 1.84 11.27 4.30
N HIS A 127 1.25 11.91 3.27
CA HIS A 127 -0.08 11.56 2.80
C HIS A 127 -0.15 10.08 2.34
N LEU A 128 0.81 9.62 1.52
CA LEU A 128 0.86 8.23 1.05
C LEU A 128 1.02 7.22 2.19
N HIS A 129 1.81 7.54 3.20
CA HIS A 129 1.94 6.70 4.38
C HIS A 129 0.62 6.68 5.18
N GLY A 130 -0.02 7.82 5.38
CA GLY A 130 -1.35 7.90 5.99
C GLY A 130 -2.40 7.08 5.23
N HIS A 131 -2.38 7.12 3.89
CA HIS A 131 -3.25 6.33 3.03
C HIS A 131 -2.99 4.81 3.17
N LEU A 132 -1.72 4.39 3.22
CA LEU A 132 -1.36 2.99 3.48
C LEU A 132 -1.89 2.53 4.84
N THR A 133 -1.66 3.28 5.92
CA THR A 133 -2.11 2.92 7.27
C THR A 133 -3.62 2.89 7.40
N TYR A 134 -4.33 3.81 6.71
CA TYR A 134 -5.79 3.82 6.66
C TYR A 134 -6.34 2.52 6.05
N HIS A 135 -5.80 2.08 4.91
CA HIS A 135 -6.24 0.83 4.28
C HIS A 135 -5.76 -0.41 5.03
N LEU A 136 -4.59 -0.39 5.65
CA LEU A 136 -4.13 -1.47 6.54
C LEU A 136 -5.13 -1.70 7.68
N GLY A 137 -5.60 -0.62 8.33
CA GLY A 137 -6.63 -0.72 9.38
C GLY A 137 -7.95 -1.29 8.86
N GLN A 138 -8.39 -0.90 7.65
CA GLN A 138 -9.60 -1.48 7.04
C GLN A 138 -9.45 -2.98 6.76
N ILE A 139 -8.29 -3.42 6.27
CA ILE A 139 -8.00 -4.82 5.98
C ILE A 139 -7.91 -5.66 7.27
N ASP A 140 -7.29 -5.14 8.35
CA ASP A 140 -7.29 -5.80 9.67
C ASP A 140 -8.72 -6.03 10.17
N TYR A 141 -9.55 -4.98 10.17
CA TYR A 141 -10.95 -5.10 10.61
C TYR A 141 -11.77 -6.02 9.72
N HIS A 142 -11.59 -5.96 8.42
CA HIS A 142 -12.25 -6.87 7.46
C HIS A 142 -11.89 -8.33 7.74
N ARG A 143 -10.60 -8.65 7.91
CA ARG A 143 -10.15 -10.00 8.25
C ARG A 143 -10.78 -10.47 9.55
N ARG A 144 -10.67 -9.68 10.61
CA ARG A 144 -11.21 -10.02 11.95
C ARG A 144 -12.72 -10.23 11.92
N LEU A 145 -13.43 -9.40 11.16
CA LEU A 145 -14.90 -9.51 11.02
C LEU A 145 -15.30 -10.84 10.37
N LEU A 146 -14.62 -11.21 9.27
CA LEU A 146 -14.97 -12.40 8.50
C LEU A 146 -14.45 -13.70 9.12
N THR A 147 -13.21 -13.71 9.59
CA THR A 147 -12.57 -14.93 10.10
C THR A 147 -12.84 -15.20 11.58
N LYS A 148 -13.37 -14.20 12.32
CA LYS A 148 -13.53 -14.23 13.78
C LYS A 148 -12.21 -14.42 14.57
N GLN A 149 -11.08 -14.27 13.90
CA GLN A 149 -9.76 -14.30 14.54
C GLN A 149 -9.43 -12.92 15.15
N GLY A 150 -8.65 -12.91 16.23
CA GLY A 150 -8.21 -11.68 16.89
C GLY A 150 -7.19 -10.87 16.07
N ALA A 151 -6.69 -9.79 16.67
CA ALA A 151 -5.60 -9.02 16.11
C ALA A 151 -4.31 -9.85 15.98
N LEU A 152 -3.52 -9.58 14.94
CA LEU A 152 -2.21 -10.21 14.79
C LEU A 152 -1.19 -9.56 15.72
N ALA A 153 -0.34 -10.38 16.34
CA ALA A 153 0.88 -9.92 17.00
C ALA A 153 1.93 -9.71 15.88
N PHE A 154 2.06 -8.48 15.40
CA PHE A 154 3.02 -8.20 14.34
C PHE A 154 4.45 -8.42 14.82
N VAL A 155 5.21 -9.23 14.08
CA VAL A 155 6.66 -9.35 14.24
C VAL A 155 7.30 -8.15 13.54
N ASN A 156 8.03 -7.33 14.29
CA ASN A 156 8.75 -6.15 13.79
C ASN A 156 10.03 -6.54 13.04
#